data_8315f05f1c38d2fffb27f6d2837542b9
#
_entry.id   8315f05f1c38d2fffb27f6d2837542b9
#
_cell.length_a   1.000
_cell.length_b   1.000
_cell.length_c   1.000
_cell.angle_alpha   90.00
_cell.angle_beta   90.00
_cell.angle_gamma   90.00
#
_symmetry.space_group_name_H-M   'P 1'
#
loop_
_entity.id
_entity.type
_entity.pdbx_description
1 polymer ?
#
loop_
_entity_poly.entity_id
_entity_poly.type
_entity_poly.pdbx_seq_one_letter_code
_entity_poly.pdbx_strand_id
1 'polypeptide(L)'
;MGHGLRDFLTRQEAAGDVLRIKPEIDTISEMGAVIARSDYEKIGKGLLFENPKDFDIPVFANTIGSTYRRIAESFGVDEARAVPGAAERMRSAMMNPVAPIHVGREDAPCQEVVLTGDDIDLGILPILRLNPQDGTKSRDFKDGRFICAVACSKPAEGAHNLSYHRFEITERDGGSVWIFRGTGDAKSMEESWGAKIDDPSSSWDKDKAKPFPMAFVIGVGPEMVLAAANSALPYKNDDFAFIGGLTNEPVRLTRCATIDVDVPADAEIIIEGVFMPFDWTIQGRFASFNGFYDEPRRRPVFKVTAITMRKKPIYQHIHIGRPLNETNNIAAFFRSVKVYQDLVQVLPNVVDVFVDPSAGCGFTAHVSIDKKRVGEPRMAMMRAYTALQGFCKHVFVYDKDIDIRNPHERDWALAHRFMADRDLLVVPDVLGNILDPLAQGDAGATAKLGVHDGHNAIPKGVRTFMGVDCTLPLGLKIMERVLPDPEVEARVDALWPQIVNAG
;
A
#
# COMPACT_ATOMS: atom_id res chain seq x y z
N MET A 1 11.32 20.25 4.06
CA MET A 1 10.89 19.37 5.18
C MET A 1 11.69 18.09 5.06
N GLY A 2 12.26 17.59 6.18
CA GLY A 2 13.06 16.35 6.11
C GLY A 2 12.22 15.14 5.70
N HIS A 3 12.82 14.24 4.93
CA HIS A 3 12.17 13.01 4.44
C HIS A 3 12.24 11.84 5.45
N GLY A 4 12.72 12.09 6.67
CA GLY A 4 12.91 11.06 7.68
C GLY A 4 11.66 10.78 8.52
N LEU A 5 11.59 9.56 9.07
CA LEU A 5 10.54 9.17 10.01
C LEU A 5 10.48 10.08 11.23
N ARG A 6 11.63 10.53 11.74
CA ARG A 6 11.72 11.34 12.97
C ARG A 6 11.11 12.73 12.83
N ASP A 7 11.34 13.37 11.68
CA ASP A 7 10.73 14.66 11.40
C ASP A 7 9.21 14.55 11.31
N PHE A 8 8.72 13.47 10.67
CA PHE A 8 7.31 13.16 10.64
C PHE A 8 6.76 12.91 12.05
N LEU A 9 7.39 12.01 12.82
CA LEU A 9 6.96 11.69 14.18
C LEU A 9 6.89 12.94 15.07
N THR A 10 7.90 13.81 15.01
CA THR A 10 7.94 15.06 15.77
C THR A 10 6.76 15.97 15.43
N ARG A 11 6.41 16.11 14.14
CA ARG A 11 5.24 16.90 13.71
C ARG A 11 3.93 16.29 14.19
N GLN A 12 3.79 14.96 14.09
CA GLN A 12 2.56 14.27 14.51
C GLN A 12 2.40 14.30 16.04
N GLU A 13 3.48 14.25 16.81
CA GLU A 13 3.42 14.42 18.25
C GLU A 13 2.99 15.84 18.64
N ALA A 14 3.54 16.86 17.99
CA ALA A 14 3.13 18.25 18.20
C ALA A 14 1.65 18.49 17.85
N ALA A 15 1.11 17.75 16.89
CA ALA A 15 -0.31 17.77 16.52
C ALA A 15 -1.20 16.93 17.45
N GLY A 16 -0.65 16.19 18.41
CA GLY A 16 -1.39 15.26 19.26
C GLY A 16 -1.87 13.99 18.54
N ASP A 17 -1.25 13.66 17.42
CA ASP A 17 -1.65 12.56 16.52
C ASP A 17 -0.83 11.27 16.72
N VAL A 18 -0.16 11.14 17.86
CA VAL A 18 0.56 9.92 18.25
C VAL A 18 0.08 9.45 19.60
N LEU A 19 -0.21 8.16 19.71
CA LEU A 19 -0.42 7.47 20.97
C LEU A 19 0.88 6.78 21.37
N ARG A 20 1.45 7.18 22.51
CA ARG A 20 2.58 6.50 23.13
C ARG A 20 2.07 5.35 24.01
N ILE A 21 2.43 4.14 23.65
CA ILE A 21 2.01 2.90 24.31
C ILE A 21 3.16 2.46 25.20
N LYS A 22 3.01 2.69 26.52
CA LYS A 22 4.03 2.42 27.53
C LYS A 22 4.01 0.98 28.09
N PRO A 23 2.85 0.30 28.22
CA PRO A 23 2.85 -1.10 28.61
C PRO A 23 3.73 -1.96 27.71
N GLU A 24 4.35 -2.99 28.27
CA GLU A 24 5.03 -4.02 27.51
C GLU A 24 4.03 -4.77 26.63
N ILE A 25 4.30 -4.89 25.32
CA ILE A 25 3.44 -5.54 24.33
C ILE A 25 4.28 -6.55 23.54
N ASP A 26 3.78 -7.78 23.42
CA ASP A 26 4.44 -8.83 22.65
C ASP A 26 4.31 -8.55 21.14
N THR A 27 5.44 -8.69 20.41
CA THR A 27 5.47 -8.59 18.94
C THR A 27 4.73 -9.74 18.25
N ILE A 28 4.47 -10.82 19.00
CA ILE A 28 3.77 -11.99 18.49
C ILE A 28 2.27 -11.87 18.80
N SER A 29 1.52 -11.43 17.81
CA SER A 29 0.06 -11.30 17.81
C SER A 29 -0.54 -10.15 18.65
N GLU A 30 0.02 -9.79 19.82
CA GLU A 30 -0.57 -8.72 20.65
C GLU A 30 -0.46 -7.36 19.99
N MET A 31 0.73 -6.99 19.54
CA MET A 31 0.96 -5.71 18.87
C MET A 31 0.09 -5.58 17.61
N GLY A 32 0.01 -6.63 16.80
CA GLY A 32 -0.88 -6.69 15.65
C GLY A 32 -2.36 -6.52 16.02
N ALA A 33 -2.80 -7.11 17.13
CA ALA A 33 -4.17 -6.97 17.62
C ALA A 33 -4.48 -5.54 18.09
N VAL A 34 -3.54 -4.87 18.75
CA VAL A 34 -3.68 -3.44 19.15
C VAL A 34 -3.80 -2.55 17.92
N ILE A 35 -2.94 -2.74 16.92
CA ILE A 35 -2.97 -1.98 15.66
C ILE A 35 -4.32 -2.19 14.96
N ALA A 36 -4.71 -3.44 14.76
CA ALA A 36 -5.98 -3.78 14.09
C ALA A 36 -7.20 -3.21 14.82
N ARG A 37 -7.19 -3.19 16.16
CA ARG A 37 -8.26 -2.59 16.94
C ARG A 37 -8.30 -1.06 16.79
N SER A 38 -7.15 -0.41 16.82
CA SER A 38 -7.04 1.04 16.59
C SER A 38 -7.63 1.44 15.23
N ASP A 39 -7.34 0.66 14.18
CA ASP A 39 -7.86 0.90 12.83
C ASP A 39 -9.38 0.66 12.76
N TYR A 40 -9.86 -0.41 13.39
CA TYR A 40 -11.29 -0.75 13.42
C TYR A 40 -12.12 0.30 14.17
N GLU A 41 -11.60 0.82 15.29
CA GLU A 41 -12.23 1.89 16.06
C GLU A 41 -11.99 3.29 15.46
N LYS A 42 -11.28 3.37 14.32
CA LYS A 42 -10.98 4.62 13.59
C LYS A 42 -10.30 5.68 14.46
N ILE A 43 -9.40 5.26 15.33
CA ILE A 43 -8.64 6.19 16.19
C ILE A 43 -7.80 7.17 15.36
N GLY A 44 -7.29 6.72 14.19
CA GLY A 44 -6.63 7.56 13.20
C GLY A 44 -5.26 8.13 13.62
N LYS A 45 -4.70 7.66 14.75
CA LYS A 45 -3.42 8.12 15.29
C LYS A 45 -2.28 7.14 14.96
N GLY A 46 -1.04 7.65 14.90
CA GLY A 46 0.15 6.82 14.91
C GLY A 46 0.32 6.13 16.26
N LEU A 47 0.87 4.93 16.27
CA LEU A 47 1.04 4.12 17.46
C LEU A 47 2.53 3.91 17.71
N LEU A 48 3.08 4.51 18.78
CA LEU A 48 4.46 4.32 19.18
C LEU A 48 4.52 3.39 20.40
N PHE A 49 4.90 2.13 20.18
CA PHE A 49 5.12 1.13 21.21
C PHE A 49 6.53 1.33 21.77
N GLU A 50 6.62 1.84 23.01
CA GLU A 50 7.89 2.18 23.64
C GLU A 50 8.61 0.96 24.22
N ASN A 51 7.86 -0.06 24.62
CA ASN A 51 8.35 -1.27 25.29
C ASN A 51 7.90 -2.54 24.56
N PRO A 52 8.41 -2.83 23.35
CA PRO A 52 8.15 -4.15 22.73
C PRO A 52 8.88 -5.23 23.54
N LYS A 53 8.16 -6.28 23.89
CA LYS A 53 8.69 -7.38 24.71
C LYS A 53 9.93 -7.99 24.07
N ASP A 54 10.97 -8.19 24.87
CA ASP A 54 12.28 -8.76 24.49
C ASP A 54 13.11 -7.90 23.52
N PHE A 55 12.75 -6.63 23.29
CA PHE A 55 13.47 -5.73 22.40
C PHE A 55 13.64 -4.33 22.99
N ASP A 56 14.82 -3.72 22.74
CA ASP A 56 15.10 -2.32 23.10
C ASP A 56 14.72 -1.32 21.98
N ILE A 57 14.31 -1.80 20.82
CA ILE A 57 13.96 -0.99 19.65
C ILE A 57 12.47 -0.69 19.66
N PRO A 58 12.03 0.57 19.84
CA PRO A 58 10.61 0.92 19.80
C PRO A 58 10.01 0.69 18.42
N VAL A 59 8.71 0.35 18.40
CA VAL A 59 7.96 0.12 17.15
C VAL A 59 6.98 1.26 16.91
N PHE A 60 7.03 1.84 15.71
CA PHE A 60 6.07 2.84 15.26
C PHE A 60 5.22 2.29 14.12
N ALA A 61 3.91 2.22 14.34
CA ALA A 61 2.92 1.72 13.37
C ALA A 61 1.87 2.79 13.04
N ASN A 62 1.08 2.54 12.00
CA ASN A 62 0.08 3.47 11.48
C ASN A 62 0.67 4.84 11.11
N THR A 63 1.79 4.84 10.41
CA THR A 63 2.43 6.04 9.85
C THR A 63 1.46 6.82 8.95
N ILE A 64 0.79 6.12 8.05
CA ILE A 64 -0.28 6.66 7.18
C ILE A 64 -1.64 6.53 7.85
N GLY A 65 -1.87 5.39 8.53
CA GLY A 65 -3.13 5.09 9.21
C GLY A 65 -4.26 4.74 8.25
N SER A 66 -5.47 4.67 8.81
CA SER A 66 -6.68 4.20 8.11
C SER A 66 -7.56 5.33 7.56
N THR A 67 -7.07 6.57 7.48
CA THR A 67 -7.78 7.74 6.94
C THR A 67 -6.98 8.42 5.84
N TYR A 68 -7.64 9.26 5.01
CA TYR A 68 -6.94 10.02 3.97
C TYR A 68 -6.22 11.27 4.49
N ARG A 69 -6.41 11.65 5.74
CA ARG A 69 -5.85 12.90 6.31
C ARG A 69 -4.33 12.98 6.15
N ARG A 70 -3.59 11.95 6.60
CA ARG A 70 -2.12 11.96 6.48
C ARG A 70 -1.62 11.79 5.06
N ILE A 71 -2.38 11.11 4.22
CA ILE A 71 -2.10 11.03 2.78
C ILE A 71 -2.22 12.43 2.17
N ALA A 72 -3.32 13.13 2.43
CA ALA A 72 -3.55 14.50 1.96
C ALA A 72 -2.47 15.46 2.45
N GLU A 73 -2.11 15.37 3.73
CA GLU A 73 -0.99 16.11 4.34
C GLU A 73 0.34 15.87 3.62
N SER A 74 0.65 14.61 3.29
CA SER A 74 1.89 14.23 2.59
C SER A 74 1.94 14.78 1.17
N PHE A 75 0.78 14.94 0.52
CA PHE A 75 0.66 15.58 -0.79
C PHE A 75 0.51 17.10 -0.71
N GLY A 76 0.35 17.68 0.47
CA GLY A 76 0.09 19.11 0.66
C GLY A 76 -1.25 19.56 0.06
N VAL A 77 -2.29 18.73 0.20
CA VAL A 77 -3.64 18.97 -0.35
C VAL A 77 -4.70 18.90 0.74
N ASP A 78 -5.85 19.48 0.49
CA ASP A 78 -7.00 19.37 1.37
C ASP A 78 -7.55 17.94 1.39
N GLU A 79 -7.86 17.39 2.56
CA GLU A 79 -8.42 16.05 2.74
C GLU A 79 -9.74 15.88 1.98
N ALA A 80 -10.60 16.89 1.95
CA ALA A 80 -11.86 16.88 1.20
C ALA A 80 -11.65 16.72 -0.32
N ARG A 81 -10.46 17.08 -0.82
CA ARG A 81 -10.04 16.96 -2.22
C ARG A 81 -8.82 16.05 -2.39
N ALA A 82 -8.60 15.11 -1.47
CA ALA A 82 -7.38 14.30 -1.43
C ALA A 82 -7.07 13.61 -2.77
N VAL A 83 -8.05 13.00 -3.42
CA VAL A 83 -7.85 12.25 -4.68
C VAL A 83 -7.60 13.18 -5.87
N PRO A 84 -8.46 14.17 -6.18
CA PRO A 84 -8.18 15.13 -7.25
C PRO A 84 -6.88 15.90 -7.03
N GLY A 85 -6.67 16.41 -5.82
CA GLY A 85 -5.48 17.18 -5.48
C GLY A 85 -4.18 16.37 -5.60
N ALA A 86 -4.18 15.12 -5.13
CA ALA A 86 -3.03 14.24 -5.30
C ALA A 86 -2.77 13.90 -6.78
N ALA A 87 -3.82 13.70 -7.59
CA ALA A 87 -3.66 13.48 -9.02
C ALA A 87 -2.95 14.67 -9.72
N GLU A 88 -3.29 15.90 -9.32
CA GLU A 88 -2.64 17.12 -9.81
C GLU A 88 -1.18 17.22 -9.32
N ARG A 89 -0.93 16.96 -8.04
CA ARG A 89 0.42 17.01 -7.44
C ARG A 89 1.34 15.96 -8.04
N MET A 90 0.87 14.73 -8.22
CA MET A 90 1.65 13.66 -8.85
C MET A 90 2.03 14.03 -10.30
N ARG A 91 1.09 14.57 -11.07
CA ARG A 91 1.40 15.05 -12.42
C ARG A 91 2.45 16.17 -12.41
N SER A 92 2.31 17.14 -11.50
CA SER A 92 3.30 18.21 -11.34
C SER A 92 4.68 17.69 -10.97
N ALA A 93 4.77 16.74 -10.01
CA ALA A 93 6.03 16.14 -9.60
C ALA A 93 6.71 15.34 -10.73
N MET A 94 5.93 14.62 -11.54
CA MET A 94 6.47 13.91 -12.72
C MET A 94 7.00 14.87 -13.80
N MET A 95 6.39 16.05 -13.94
CA MET A 95 6.85 17.06 -14.90
C MET A 95 8.03 17.90 -14.39
N ASN A 96 8.19 18.01 -13.07
CA ASN A 96 9.21 18.80 -12.40
C ASN A 96 9.94 17.95 -11.35
N PRO A 97 10.63 16.88 -11.76
CA PRO A 97 11.36 16.02 -10.82
C PRO A 97 12.54 16.81 -10.22
N VAL A 98 12.86 16.53 -8.96
CA VAL A 98 14.05 17.09 -8.28
C VAL A 98 15.01 15.94 -7.99
N ALA A 99 16.17 15.98 -8.63
CA ALA A 99 17.17 14.92 -8.52
C ALA A 99 17.63 14.74 -7.05
N PRO A 100 17.81 13.48 -6.59
CA PRO A 100 18.37 13.23 -5.27
C PRO A 100 19.82 13.72 -5.16
N ILE A 101 20.30 13.89 -3.92
CA ILE A 101 21.69 14.22 -3.63
C ILE A 101 22.34 13.06 -2.89
N HIS A 102 23.58 12.76 -3.22
CA HIS A 102 24.35 11.72 -2.52
C HIS A 102 25.17 12.32 -1.37
N VAL A 103 25.17 11.63 -0.25
CA VAL A 103 25.98 11.96 0.93
C VAL A 103 26.93 10.81 1.26
N GLY A 104 28.05 11.13 1.90
CA GLY A 104 28.98 10.14 2.41
C GLY A 104 28.39 9.33 3.57
N ARG A 105 29.04 8.22 3.89
CA ARG A 105 28.63 7.37 5.02
C ARG A 105 28.61 8.12 6.36
N GLU A 106 29.54 9.04 6.55
CA GLU A 106 29.68 9.87 7.74
C GLU A 106 28.48 10.77 7.96
N ASP A 107 27.77 11.14 6.88
CA ASP A 107 26.58 11.98 6.89
C ASP A 107 25.27 11.16 6.74
N ALA A 108 25.36 9.82 6.80
CA ALA A 108 24.24 8.89 6.64
C ALA A 108 23.87 8.22 7.97
N PRO A 109 22.89 8.74 8.72
CA PRO A 109 22.51 8.17 10.02
C PRO A 109 22.10 6.68 9.94
N CYS A 110 21.57 6.23 8.83
CA CYS A 110 21.20 4.81 8.62
C CYS A 110 22.42 3.87 8.59
N GLN A 111 23.66 4.40 8.61
CA GLN A 111 24.91 3.62 8.61
C GLN A 111 25.78 3.87 9.84
N GLU A 112 25.22 4.38 10.93
CA GLU A 112 25.95 4.54 12.21
C GLU A 112 26.38 3.21 12.80
N VAL A 113 25.60 2.14 12.59
CA VAL A 113 25.91 0.74 12.96
C VAL A 113 25.87 -0.08 11.68
N VAL A 114 26.85 -0.95 11.48
CA VAL A 114 26.92 -1.85 10.31
C VAL A 114 27.25 -3.25 10.80
N LEU A 115 26.34 -4.20 10.57
CA LEU A 115 26.47 -5.60 10.90
C LEU A 115 26.65 -6.39 9.60
N THR A 116 27.73 -7.19 9.51
CA THR A 116 28.06 -7.98 8.33
C THR A 116 28.58 -9.37 8.73
N GLY A 117 28.58 -10.33 7.81
CA GLY A 117 29.09 -11.67 8.08
C GLY A 117 28.35 -12.37 9.23
N ASP A 118 29.08 -12.86 10.22
CA ASP A 118 28.52 -13.58 11.36
C ASP A 118 27.72 -12.71 12.33
N ASP A 119 27.85 -11.38 12.24
CA ASP A 119 27.09 -10.43 13.05
C ASP A 119 25.66 -10.20 12.52
N ILE A 120 25.32 -10.70 11.33
CA ILE A 120 23.97 -10.59 10.78
C ILE A 120 23.01 -11.44 11.59
N ASP A 121 22.01 -10.79 12.18
CA ASP A 121 20.91 -11.46 12.86
C ASP A 121 19.62 -10.64 12.76
N LEU A 122 18.68 -11.08 11.93
CA LEU A 122 17.36 -10.47 11.81
C LEU A 122 16.54 -10.61 13.11
N GLY A 123 16.92 -11.51 14.00
CA GLY A 123 16.29 -11.71 15.30
C GLY A 123 16.46 -10.56 16.29
N ILE A 124 17.40 -9.64 16.04
CA ILE A 124 17.57 -8.43 16.88
C ILE A 124 16.50 -7.38 16.65
N LEU A 125 15.74 -7.50 15.55
CA LEU A 125 14.70 -6.56 15.18
C LEU A 125 13.33 -7.00 15.72
N PRO A 126 12.48 -6.08 16.20
CA PRO A 126 11.14 -6.38 16.68
C PRO A 126 10.16 -6.66 15.53
N ILE A 127 10.46 -7.67 14.73
CA ILE A 127 9.67 -8.06 13.56
C ILE A 127 8.40 -8.75 14.05
N LEU A 128 7.24 -8.27 13.59
CA LEU A 128 5.96 -8.73 14.06
C LEU A 128 5.49 -10.01 13.36
N ARG A 129 4.85 -10.88 14.14
CA ARG A 129 3.86 -11.82 13.63
C ARG A 129 2.49 -11.22 13.85
N LEU A 130 1.79 -10.88 12.76
CA LEU A 130 0.55 -10.11 12.82
C LEU A 130 -0.68 -10.97 13.12
N ASN A 131 -0.76 -12.13 12.47
CA ASN A 131 -1.95 -12.97 12.51
C ASN A 131 -1.59 -14.42 12.89
N PRO A 132 -2.55 -15.18 13.49
CA PRO A 132 -2.25 -16.50 14.08
C PRO A 132 -1.72 -17.55 13.10
N GLN A 133 -1.96 -17.41 11.79
CA GLN A 133 -1.54 -18.39 10.78
C GLN A 133 -0.47 -17.83 9.83
N ASP A 134 0.11 -16.66 10.16
CA ASP A 134 1.18 -16.10 9.33
C ASP A 134 2.45 -16.93 9.44
N GLY A 135 3.10 -17.08 8.29
CA GLY A 135 4.45 -17.58 8.11
C GLY A 135 4.65 -19.08 8.36
N THR A 136 5.90 -19.44 8.28
CA THR A 136 6.42 -20.80 8.47
C THR A 136 7.25 -20.88 9.74
N LYS A 137 7.16 -21.98 10.46
CA LYS A 137 8.11 -22.28 11.54
C LYS A 137 9.41 -22.75 10.91
N SER A 138 10.51 -22.15 11.31
CA SER A 138 11.84 -22.51 10.87
C SER A 138 12.74 -22.91 12.04
N ARG A 139 13.98 -23.29 11.73
CA ARG A 139 14.98 -23.62 12.76
C ARG A 139 15.26 -22.40 13.65
N ASP A 140 15.42 -21.24 13.05
CA ASP A 140 15.86 -20.02 13.73
C ASP A 140 14.69 -19.21 14.26
N PHE A 141 13.50 -19.33 13.64
CA PHE A 141 12.28 -18.65 14.06
C PHE A 141 11.12 -19.64 14.24
N LYS A 142 10.66 -19.79 15.48
CA LYS A 142 9.54 -20.69 15.82
C LYS A 142 8.16 -20.13 15.39
N ASP A 143 8.13 -18.84 15.11
CA ASP A 143 6.93 -18.09 14.71
C ASP A 143 7.17 -17.45 13.35
N GLY A 144 6.19 -17.55 12.45
CA GLY A 144 6.29 -16.90 11.16
C GLY A 144 6.20 -15.38 11.29
N ARG A 145 7.23 -14.66 10.85
CA ARG A 145 7.34 -13.20 10.94
C ARG A 145 7.60 -12.61 9.58
N PHE A 146 7.00 -11.45 9.34
CA PHE A 146 7.15 -10.73 8.07
C PHE A 146 7.60 -9.30 8.30
N ILE A 147 8.61 -8.90 7.53
CA ILE A 147 8.92 -7.50 7.29
C ILE A 147 8.06 -7.02 6.12
N CYS A 148 7.23 -6.01 6.35
CA CYS A 148 6.51 -5.30 5.30
C CYS A 148 7.12 -3.90 5.22
N ALA A 149 7.94 -3.63 4.21
CA ALA A 149 8.72 -2.41 4.14
C ALA A 149 8.91 -1.93 2.69
N VAL A 150 9.34 -0.68 2.57
CA VAL A 150 9.84 -0.13 1.32
C VAL A 150 11.09 -0.91 0.90
N ALA A 151 11.22 -1.19 -0.38
CA ALA A 151 12.40 -1.81 -0.95
C ALA A 151 12.99 -0.89 -2.02
N CYS A 152 14.31 -0.75 -2.00
CA CYS A 152 15.08 -0.03 -3.00
C CYS A 152 15.81 -1.01 -3.90
N SER A 153 15.71 -0.81 -5.21
CA SER A 153 16.47 -1.52 -6.21
C SER A 153 16.97 -0.56 -7.30
N LYS A 154 17.94 -1.00 -8.07
CA LYS A 154 18.49 -0.22 -9.17
C LYS A 154 18.47 -1.08 -10.43
N PRO A 155 17.55 -0.83 -11.37
CA PRO A 155 17.58 -1.42 -12.69
C PRO A 155 18.91 -1.14 -13.41
N ALA A 156 19.27 -2.01 -14.35
CA ALA A 156 20.52 -1.91 -15.10
C ALA A 156 20.74 -0.54 -15.82
N GLU A 157 19.68 0.18 -16.10
CA GLU A 157 19.72 1.49 -16.78
C GLU A 157 19.84 2.69 -15.82
N GLY A 158 20.01 2.45 -14.51
CA GLY A 158 20.43 3.47 -13.55
C GLY A 158 19.35 4.28 -12.83
N ALA A 159 18.06 4.11 -13.16
CA ALA A 159 16.98 4.74 -12.41
C ALA A 159 16.76 4.02 -11.06
N HIS A 160 16.48 4.80 -10.01
CA HIS A 160 16.11 4.21 -8.72
C HIS A 160 14.66 3.75 -8.75
N ASN A 161 14.39 2.53 -8.27
CA ASN A 161 13.05 1.98 -8.14
C ASN A 161 12.72 1.75 -6.66
N LEU A 162 11.58 2.27 -6.24
CA LEU A 162 10.97 2.00 -4.95
C LEU A 162 9.80 1.05 -5.14
N SER A 163 9.64 0.13 -4.22
CA SER A 163 8.55 -0.83 -4.21
C SER A 163 8.19 -1.21 -2.80
N TYR A 164 7.16 -2.02 -2.67
CA TYR A 164 6.66 -2.48 -1.39
C TYR A 164 6.54 -4.00 -1.41
N HIS A 165 7.34 -4.66 -0.58
CA HIS A 165 7.36 -6.12 -0.55
C HIS A 165 7.16 -6.67 0.86
N ARG A 166 6.68 -7.92 0.93
CA ARG A 166 6.67 -8.73 2.14
C ARG A 166 7.83 -9.72 2.11
N PHE A 167 8.62 -9.70 3.15
CA PHE A 167 9.76 -10.57 3.37
C PHE A 167 9.49 -11.44 4.60
N GLU A 168 9.29 -12.75 4.40
CA GLU A 168 9.24 -13.72 5.48
C GLU A 168 10.65 -14.07 5.91
N ILE A 169 10.97 -13.86 7.19
CA ILE A 169 12.24 -14.24 7.74
C ILE A 169 12.19 -15.72 8.21
N THR A 170 13.11 -16.54 7.72
CA THR A 170 13.19 -17.96 8.07
C THR A 170 14.56 -18.36 8.60
N GLU A 171 15.58 -17.54 8.38
CA GLU A 171 16.95 -17.71 8.85
C GLU A 171 17.46 -16.40 9.45
N ARG A 172 18.49 -16.47 10.30
CA ARG A 172 19.11 -15.28 10.90
C ARG A 172 19.53 -14.24 9.85
N ASP A 173 19.92 -14.71 8.68
CA ASP A 173 20.46 -13.92 7.58
C ASP A 173 19.63 -14.03 6.29
N GLY A 174 18.35 -14.39 6.37
CA GLY A 174 17.55 -14.51 5.15
C GLY A 174 16.14 -15.08 5.30
N GLY A 175 15.55 -15.33 4.15
CA GLY A 175 14.22 -15.89 4.03
C GLY A 175 13.66 -15.73 2.63
N SER A 176 12.34 -15.58 2.49
CA SER A 176 11.67 -15.51 1.20
C SER A 176 10.92 -14.20 0.99
N VAL A 177 10.96 -13.67 -0.22
CA VAL A 177 10.26 -12.43 -0.58
C VAL A 177 9.25 -12.67 -1.69
N TRP A 178 8.08 -12.07 -1.56
CA TRP A 178 7.14 -12.06 -2.66
C TRP A 178 7.38 -10.87 -3.57
N ILE A 179 7.97 -11.12 -4.73
CA ILE A 179 8.06 -10.18 -5.83
C ILE A 179 6.83 -10.37 -6.72
N PHE A 180 5.99 -9.34 -6.81
CA PHE A 180 4.77 -9.44 -7.60
C PHE A 180 5.06 -9.25 -9.09
N ARG A 181 4.55 -10.16 -9.92
CA ARG A 181 4.73 -10.12 -11.38
C ARG A 181 4.17 -8.82 -11.97
N GLY A 182 4.92 -8.21 -12.87
CA GLY A 182 4.54 -6.96 -13.53
C GLY A 182 5.02 -5.70 -12.80
N THR A 183 5.64 -5.82 -11.63
CA THR A 183 6.32 -4.70 -10.96
C THR A 183 7.66 -4.37 -11.62
N GLY A 184 8.21 -3.20 -11.32
CA GLY A 184 9.55 -2.80 -11.75
C GLY A 184 10.62 -3.80 -11.31
N ASP A 185 10.57 -4.24 -10.04
CA ASP A 185 11.52 -5.22 -9.50
C ASP A 185 11.44 -6.58 -10.18
N ALA A 186 10.22 -7.06 -10.47
CA ALA A 186 10.07 -8.32 -11.21
C ALA A 186 10.75 -8.24 -12.58
N LYS A 187 10.56 -7.14 -13.31
CA LYS A 187 11.19 -6.91 -14.61
C LYS A 187 12.71 -6.82 -14.48
N SER A 188 13.22 -6.06 -13.53
CA SER A 188 14.66 -5.90 -13.28
C SER A 188 15.31 -7.23 -12.89
N MET A 189 14.64 -8.04 -12.08
CA MET A 189 15.11 -9.38 -11.71
C MET A 189 15.11 -10.32 -12.91
N GLU A 190 14.05 -10.31 -13.73
CA GLU A 190 13.99 -11.11 -14.98
C GLU A 190 15.08 -10.71 -15.97
N GLU A 191 15.38 -9.40 -16.10
CA GLU A 191 16.50 -8.91 -16.90
C GLU A 191 17.85 -9.39 -16.35
N SER A 192 18.05 -9.33 -15.04
CA SER A 192 19.27 -9.77 -14.36
C SER A 192 19.48 -11.28 -14.48
N TRP A 193 18.41 -12.07 -14.41
CA TRP A 193 18.46 -13.53 -14.49
C TRP A 193 18.41 -14.08 -15.92
N GLY A 194 17.95 -13.25 -16.88
CA GLY A 194 17.73 -13.68 -18.25
C GLY A 194 16.59 -14.69 -18.39
N ALA A 195 15.65 -14.71 -17.44
CA ALA A 195 14.54 -15.67 -17.40
C ALA A 195 13.34 -15.14 -16.61
N LYS A 196 12.17 -15.74 -16.84
CA LYS A 196 10.96 -15.42 -16.09
C LYS A 196 11.03 -15.90 -14.65
N ILE A 197 10.79 -15.03 -13.68
CA ILE A 197 10.84 -15.38 -12.25
C ILE A 197 9.73 -16.36 -11.84
N ASP A 198 8.69 -16.45 -12.64
CA ASP A 198 7.51 -17.28 -12.37
C ASP A 198 7.47 -18.57 -13.15
N ASP A 199 8.46 -18.83 -14.01
CA ASP A 199 8.52 -20.01 -14.85
C ASP A 199 9.74 -20.88 -14.53
N PRO A 200 9.56 -21.89 -13.65
CA PRO A 200 10.63 -22.83 -13.33
C PRO A 200 11.14 -23.61 -14.53
N SER A 201 10.35 -23.66 -15.63
CA SER A 201 10.73 -24.33 -16.88
C SER A 201 11.45 -23.40 -17.86
N SER A 202 11.51 -22.10 -17.57
CA SER A 202 12.21 -21.16 -18.44
C SER A 202 13.67 -21.51 -18.52
N SER A 203 14.14 -21.73 -19.74
CA SER A 203 15.56 -21.98 -19.98
C SER A 203 16.35 -20.71 -19.64
N TRP A 204 17.37 -20.85 -18.84
CA TRP A 204 18.24 -19.77 -18.42
C TRP A 204 19.70 -20.19 -18.52
N ASP A 205 20.54 -19.22 -18.79
CA ASP A 205 21.99 -19.42 -18.90
C ASP A 205 22.62 -19.15 -17.52
N LYS A 206 23.04 -20.22 -16.84
CA LYS A 206 23.63 -20.15 -15.50
C LYS A 206 24.87 -19.25 -15.46
N ASP A 207 25.60 -19.17 -16.55
CA ASP A 207 26.84 -18.40 -16.62
C ASP A 207 26.58 -16.90 -16.83
N LYS A 208 25.37 -16.53 -17.26
CA LYS A 208 24.95 -15.14 -17.50
C LYS A 208 24.06 -14.55 -16.41
N ALA A 209 23.32 -15.40 -15.70
CA ALA A 209 22.45 -14.94 -14.65
C ALA A 209 23.24 -14.33 -13.48
N LYS A 210 22.86 -13.13 -13.06
CA LYS A 210 23.51 -12.39 -11.97
C LYS A 210 22.61 -12.29 -10.76
N PRO A 211 23.18 -12.28 -9.54
CA PRO A 211 22.42 -11.93 -8.35
C PRO A 211 21.72 -10.58 -8.51
N PHE A 212 20.46 -10.49 -8.07
CA PHE A 212 19.71 -9.23 -8.11
C PHE A 212 19.77 -8.57 -6.72
N PRO A 213 20.46 -7.40 -6.59
CA PRO A 213 20.60 -6.71 -5.32
C PRO A 213 19.32 -5.92 -4.99
N MET A 214 18.95 -5.91 -3.71
CA MET A 214 17.85 -5.12 -3.16
C MET A 214 18.14 -4.73 -1.72
N ALA A 215 17.62 -3.60 -1.27
CA ALA A 215 17.66 -3.19 0.12
C ALA A 215 16.24 -2.94 0.65
N PHE A 216 15.87 -3.55 1.78
CA PHE A 216 14.68 -3.19 2.53
C PHE A 216 14.97 -2.01 3.43
N VAL A 217 14.09 -1.02 3.40
CA VAL A 217 14.24 0.25 4.10
C VAL A 217 13.12 0.39 5.11
N ILE A 218 13.49 0.52 6.37
CA ILE A 218 12.56 0.65 7.50
C ILE A 218 12.80 2.00 8.17
N GLY A 219 11.72 2.74 8.44
CA GLY A 219 11.80 4.02 9.10
C GLY A 219 12.07 5.19 8.15
N VAL A 220 11.13 5.41 7.23
CA VAL A 220 11.11 6.54 6.28
C VAL A 220 9.87 7.40 6.45
N GLY A 221 9.88 8.59 5.88
CA GLY A 221 8.73 9.49 5.87
C GLY A 221 7.56 8.94 5.03
N PRO A 222 6.34 9.42 5.26
CA PRO A 222 5.15 8.95 4.57
C PRO A 222 5.21 9.13 3.06
N GLU A 223 5.87 10.16 2.55
CA GLU A 223 6.05 10.41 1.11
C GLU A 223 6.80 9.26 0.41
N MET A 224 7.77 8.63 1.07
CA MET A 224 8.48 7.46 0.52
C MET A 224 7.62 6.21 0.55
N VAL A 225 6.87 5.99 1.64
CA VAL A 225 5.91 4.87 1.74
C VAL A 225 4.86 4.99 0.63
N LEU A 226 4.34 6.20 0.40
CA LEU A 226 3.35 6.47 -0.63
C LEU A 226 3.95 6.31 -2.04
N ALA A 227 5.17 6.82 -2.29
CA ALA A 227 5.83 6.66 -3.58
C ALA A 227 6.09 5.17 -3.92
N ALA A 228 6.57 4.39 -2.95
CA ALA A 228 6.80 2.96 -3.13
C ALA A 228 5.52 2.15 -3.45
N ALA A 229 4.36 2.62 -2.97
CA ALA A 229 3.06 2.03 -3.26
C ALA A 229 2.42 2.52 -4.58
N ASN A 230 3.01 3.54 -5.22
CA ASN A 230 2.47 4.16 -6.42
C ASN A 230 2.81 3.39 -7.70
N SER A 231 1.94 2.49 -8.10
CA SER A 231 2.08 1.73 -9.35
C SER A 231 1.84 2.54 -10.64
N ALA A 232 1.52 3.84 -10.54
CA ALA A 232 1.25 4.70 -11.69
C ALA A 232 2.53 5.36 -12.25
N LEU A 233 3.66 5.30 -11.55
CA LEU A 233 4.93 5.75 -12.09
C LEU A 233 5.40 4.81 -13.22
N PRO A 234 5.80 5.36 -14.37
CA PRO A 234 6.35 4.54 -15.44
C PRO A 234 7.64 3.83 -15.01
N TYR A 235 7.79 2.57 -15.37
CA TYR A 235 9.03 1.82 -15.18
C TYR A 235 10.21 2.58 -15.77
N LYS A 236 11.32 2.67 -15.04
CA LYS A 236 12.55 3.42 -15.34
C LYS A 236 12.51 4.93 -15.08
N ASN A 237 11.43 5.48 -14.53
CA ASN A 237 11.51 6.78 -13.89
C ASN A 237 12.24 6.65 -12.55
N ASP A 238 12.92 7.71 -12.15
CA ASP A 238 13.58 7.76 -10.85
C ASP A 238 12.58 8.13 -9.76
N ASP A 239 12.27 7.17 -8.88
CA ASP A 239 11.28 7.35 -7.83
C ASP A 239 11.73 8.37 -6.77
N PHE A 240 13.04 8.50 -6.51
CA PHE A 240 13.53 9.53 -5.59
C PHE A 240 13.44 10.92 -6.21
N ALA A 241 13.66 11.05 -7.51
CA ALA A 241 13.47 12.32 -8.20
C ALA A 241 11.98 12.73 -8.23
N PHE A 242 11.07 11.76 -8.32
CA PHE A 242 9.63 12.01 -8.19
C PHE A 242 9.29 12.50 -6.77
N ILE A 243 9.81 11.87 -5.71
CA ILE A 243 9.62 12.32 -4.31
C ILE A 243 10.16 13.74 -4.14
N GLY A 244 11.33 14.01 -4.67
CA GLY A 244 11.90 15.36 -4.67
C GLY A 244 11.00 16.39 -5.36
N GLY A 245 10.39 16.04 -6.49
CA GLY A 245 9.39 16.88 -7.18
C GLY A 245 8.09 17.04 -6.38
N LEU A 246 7.68 16.01 -5.61
CA LEU A 246 6.51 16.08 -4.74
C LEU A 246 6.71 17.00 -3.55
N THR A 247 7.89 16.99 -2.94
CA THR A 247 8.23 17.76 -1.74
C THR A 247 8.93 19.08 -2.02
N ASN A 248 9.41 19.29 -3.25
CA ASN A 248 10.29 20.38 -3.70
C ASN A 248 11.65 20.41 -2.96
N GLU A 249 12.10 19.28 -2.45
CA GLU A 249 13.38 19.11 -1.76
C GLU A 249 14.07 17.83 -2.24
N PRO A 250 15.40 17.80 -2.46
CA PRO A 250 16.08 16.60 -2.89
C PRO A 250 16.09 15.54 -1.79
N VAL A 251 15.88 14.29 -2.14
CA VAL A 251 16.09 13.16 -1.22
C VAL A 251 17.59 12.94 -1.03
N ARG A 252 18.03 12.78 0.22
CA ARG A 252 19.41 12.45 0.55
C ARG A 252 19.61 10.96 0.47
N LEU A 253 20.53 10.52 -0.40
CA LEU A 253 20.87 9.12 -0.61
C LEU A 253 22.28 8.80 -0.16
N THR A 254 22.49 7.57 0.28
CA THR A 254 23.82 6.99 0.49
C THR A 254 23.90 5.61 -0.17
N ARG A 255 25.10 5.20 -0.54
CA ARG A 255 25.34 3.87 -1.08
C ARG A 255 25.25 2.82 0.03
N CYS A 256 24.58 1.70 -0.23
CA CYS A 256 24.61 0.53 0.64
C CYS A 256 26.06 0.08 0.94
N ALA A 257 26.28 -0.55 2.07
CA ALA A 257 27.62 -0.97 2.52
C ALA A 257 28.15 -2.17 1.71
N THR A 258 27.26 -3.05 1.23
CA THR A 258 27.66 -4.35 0.62
C THR A 258 27.13 -4.57 -0.78
N ILE A 259 26.16 -3.80 -1.24
CA ILE A 259 25.52 -3.94 -2.55
C ILE A 259 25.49 -2.62 -3.32
N ASP A 260 25.36 -2.68 -4.64
CA ASP A 260 25.29 -1.51 -5.52
C ASP A 260 23.86 -0.96 -5.62
N VAL A 261 23.30 -0.54 -4.48
CA VAL A 261 21.99 0.09 -4.36
C VAL A 261 22.11 1.36 -3.51
N ASP A 262 21.44 2.43 -3.91
CA ASP A 262 21.34 3.65 -3.13
C ASP A 262 20.08 3.62 -2.27
N VAL A 263 20.19 4.11 -1.03
CA VAL A 263 19.11 4.10 -0.04
C VAL A 263 18.98 5.47 0.64
N PRO A 264 17.82 5.83 1.20
CA PRO A 264 17.65 7.05 1.95
C PRO A 264 18.60 7.12 3.15
N ALA A 265 19.46 8.14 3.18
CA ALA A 265 20.48 8.32 4.24
C ALA A 265 19.83 8.53 5.62
N ASP A 266 18.64 9.09 5.67
CA ASP A 266 17.90 9.43 6.89
C ASP A 266 16.98 8.30 7.40
N ALA A 267 16.98 7.12 6.77
CA ALA A 267 16.24 5.94 7.24
C ALA A 267 16.69 5.47 8.63
N GLU A 268 15.89 4.65 9.28
CA GLU A 268 16.21 4.09 10.60
C GLU A 268 17.04 2.80 10.50
N ILE A 269 16.61 1.87 9.62
CA ILE A 269 17.23 0.54 9.44
C ILE A 269 17.22 0.20 7.95
N ILE A 270 18.33 -0.35 7.45
CA ILE A 270 18.48 -0.90 6.11
C ILE A 270 18.86 -2.38 6.21
N ILE A 271 18.18 -3.23 5.46
CA ILE A 271 18.51 -4.64 5.32
C ILE A 271 18.96 -4.85 3.87
N GLU A 272 20.25 -4.96 3.67
CA GLU A 272 20.89 -5.15 2.37
C GLU A 272 20.98 -6.63 2.02
N GLY A 273 20.80 -6.99 0.75
CA GLY A 273 20.94 -8.37 0.35
C GLY A 273 20.76 -8.59 -1.15
N VAL A 274 20.76 -9.86 -1.50
CA VAL A 274 20.68 -10.32 -2.89
C VAL A 274 19.71 -11.48 -3.05
N PHE A 275 19.06 -11.52 -4.19
CA PHE A 275 18.37 -12.71 -4.69
C PHE A 275 19.34 -13.48 -5.59
N MET A 276 19.66 -14.70 -5.18
CA MET A 276 20.45 -15.59 -6.03
C MET A 276 19.57 -16.16 -7.15
N PRO A 277 20.08 -16.23 -8.38
CA PRO A 277 19.30 -16.76 -9.48
C PRO A 277 18.80 -18.18 -9.17
N PHE A 278 17.46 -18.35 -9.31
CA PHE A 278 16.77 -19.65 -9.16
C PHE A 278 16.88 -20.34 -7.80
N ASP A 279 17.23 -19.57 -6.76
CA ASP A 279 17.12 -20.03 -5.38
C ASP A 279 15.69 -19.75 -4.86
N TRP A 280 14.99 -20.81 -4.49
CA TRP A 280 13.55 -20.76 -4.16
C TRP A 280 13.24 -21.57 -2.91
N THR A 281 12.37 -21.01 -2.08
CA THR A 281 11.82 -21.73 -0.92
C THR A 281 10.31 -21.54 -0.84
N ILE A 282 9.65 -22.26 0.07
CA ILE A 282 8.21 -22.09 0.33
C ILE A 282 8.03 -20.96 1.33
N GLN A 283 7.37 -19.90 0.92
CA GLN A 283 6.86 -18.86 1.80
C GLN A 283 5.58 -19.36 2.46
N GLY A 284 5.46 -19.14 3.78
CA GLY A 284 4.30 -19.52 4.55
C GLY A 284 3.04 -18.73 4.21
N ARG A 285 1.95 -19.07 4.90
CA ARG A 285 0.69 -18.33 4.79
C ARG A 285 0.89 -16.88 5.20
N PHE A 286 0.10 -16.01 4.61
CA PHE A 286 0.12 -14.59 4.94
C PHE A 286 -1.29 -14.03 4.88
N ALA A 287 -1.70 -13.32 5.93
CA ALA A 287 -2.97 -12.60 5.91
C ALA A 287 -2.88 -11.40 4.94
N SER A 288 -3.58 -11.53 3.82
CA SER A 288 -3.53 -10.56 2.73
C SER A 288 -4.50 -9.40 2.94
N PHE A 289 -4.33 -8.34 2.17
CA PHE A 289 -5.13 -7.10 2.25
C PHE A 289 -6.64 -7.30 2.05
N ASN A 290 -7.06 -8.41 1.46
CA ASN A 290 -8.48 -8.75 1.25
C ASN A 290 -9.12 -9.46 2.46
N GLY A 291 -8.38 -9.66 3.56
CA GLY A 291 -8.84 -10.31 4.77
C GLY A 291 -8.83 -11.85 4.73
N PHE A 292 -8.21 -12.43 3.72
CA PHE A 292 -8.02 -13.87 3.59
C PHE A 292 -6.54 -14.24 3.69
N TYR A 293 -6.25 -15.47 4.08
CA TYR A 293 -4.89 -15.99 4.03
C TYR A 293 -4.54 -16.44 2.63
N ASP A 294 -3.38 -15.98 2.13
CA ASP A 294 -2.75 -16.58 0.96
C ASP A 294 -2.22 -17.97 1.32
N GLU A 295 -2.32 -18.93 0.42
CA GLU A 295 -1.74 -20.25 0.61
C GLU A 295 -0.21 -20.22 0.46
N PRO A 296 0.52 -21.17 1.11
CA PRO A 296 1.96 -21.28 0.95
C PRO A 296 2.36 -21.41 -0.52
N ARG A 297 3.39 -20.67 -0.93
CA ARG A 297 3.83 -20.65 -2.33
C ARG A 297 5.34 -20.56 -2.41
N ARG A 298 5.87 -21.08 -3.50
CA ARG A 298 7.28 -20.98 -3.84
C ARG A 298 7.65 -19.53 -4.14
N ARG A 299 8.71 -19.01 -3.48
CA ARG A 299 9.19 -17.63 -3.61
C ARG A 299 10.70 -17.58 -3.69
N PRO A 300 11.30 -16.55 -4.33
CA PRO A 300 12.74 -16.38 -4.35
C PRO A 300 13.29 -16.16 -2.94
N VAL A 301 14.45 -16.76 -2.69
CA VAL A 301 15.21 -16.58 -1.46
C VAL A 301 15.97 -15.26 -1.52
N PHE A 302 15.88 -14.52 -0.43
CA PHE A 302 16.65 -13.32 -0.20
C PHE A 302 17.70 -13.56 0.87
N LYS A 303 18.98 -13.36 0.52
CA LYS A 303 20.11 -13.52 1.42
C LYS A 303 20.60 -12.16 1.87
N VAL A 304 20.59 -11.92 3.16
CA VAL A 304 21.04 -10.67 3.75
C VAL A 304 22.56 -10.63 3.77
N THR A 305 23.13 -9.50 3.33
CA THR A 305 24.58 -9.26 3.28
C THR A 305 25.04 -8.23 4.29
N ALA A 306 24.13 -7.35 4.75
CA ALA A 306 24.35 -6.43 5.85
C ALA A 306 23.02 -5.98 6.48
N ILE A 307 23.08 -5.62 7.75
CA ILE A 307 22.06 -4.81 8.42
C ILE A 307 22.77 -3.52 8.85
N THR A 308 22.28 -2.38 8.35
CA THR A 308 22.79 -1.08 8.78
C THR A 308 21.68 -0.28 9.47
N MET A 309 22.03 0.52 10.49
CA MET A 309 21.01 1.21 11.24
C MET A 309 21.57 2.39 12.04
N ARG A 310 20.66 3.25 12.51
CA ARG A 310 20.98 4.25 13.54
C ARG A 310 21.39 3.55 14.85
N LYS A 311 22.13 4.23 15.71
CA LYS A 311 22.50 3.71 17.06
C LYS A 311 21.29 3.46 17.95
N LYS A 312 20.22 4.23 17.77
CA LYS A 312 18.94 4.07 18.48
C LYS A 312 17.82 4.13 17.43
N PRO A 313 17.61 3.06 16.69
CA PRO A 313 16.63 3.05 15.61
C PRO A 313 15.20 2.97 16.14
N ILE A 314 14.24 3.37 15.29
CA ILE A 314 12.81 3.13 15.45
C ILE A 314 12.40 2.14 14.36
N TYR A 315 11.79 1.03 14.74
CA TYR A 315 11.25 0.06 13.78
C TYR A 315 9.89 0.54 13.28
N GLN A 316 9.82 1.01 12.03
CA GLN A 316 8.55 1.33 11.38
C GLN A 316 7.88 0.06 10.91
N HIS A 317 6.65 -0.16 11.38
CA HIS A 317 5.83 -1.28 10.94
C HIS A 317 4.65 -0.78 10.11
N ILE A 318 4.46 -1.34 8.91
CA ILE A 318 3.31 -1.06 8.05
C ILE A 318 2.36 -2.25 8.10
N HIS A 319 1.17 -2.00 8.65
CA HIS A 319 0.22 -3.05 8.95
C HIS A 319 -0.54 -3.54 7.72
N ILE A 320 -0.68 -4.86 7.62
CA ILE A 320 -1.50 -5.54 6.61
C ILE A 320 -2.25 -6.70 7.25
N GLY A 321 -3.40 -7.05 6.71
CA GLY A 321 -4.22 -8.15 7.19
C GLY A 321 -5.71 -7.83 7.09
N ARG A 322 -6.46 -8.06 8.16
CA ARG A 322 -7.91 -7.78 8.17
C ARG A 322 -8.18 -6.31 7.81
N PRO A 323 -9.03 -6.03 6.80
CA PRO A 323 -9.52 -4.67 6.55
C PRO A 323 -10.35 -4.15 7.74
N LEU A 324 -10.27 -2.89 8.09
CA LEU A 324 -9.53 -1.79 7.50
C LEU A 324 -8.13 -1.71 8.12
N ASN A 325 -7.11 -1.32 7.36
CA ASN A 325 -5.75 -1.11 7.84
C ASN A 325 -4.98 -0.13 6.94
N GLU A 326 -3.78 0.24 7.36
CA GLU A 326 -2.91 1.20 6.67
C GLU A 326 -2.63 0.79 5.21
N THR A 327 -2.26 -0.46 4.94
CA THR A 327 -2.00 -0.95 3.57
C THR A 327 -3.24 -0.89 2.69
N ASN A 328 -4.42 -1.22 3.23
CA ASN A 328 -5.68 -1.09 2.51
C ASN A 328 -5.95 0.36 2.12
N ASN A 329 -5.70 1.29 3.04
CA ASN A 329 -5.92 2.71 2.82
C ASN A 329 -5.00 3.26 1.72
N ILE A 330 -3.70 2.94 1.78
CA ILE A 330 -2.71 3.34 0.77
C ILE A 330 -3.10 2.79 -0.62
N ALA A 331 -3.38 1.49 -0.71
CA ALA A 331 -3.71 0.85 -1.98
C ALA A 331 -5.02 1.37 -2.58
N ALA A 332 -6.05 1.57 -1.76
CA ALA A 332 -7.32 2.13 -2.19
C ALA A 332 -7.18 3.58 -2.68
N PHE A 333 -6.34 4.37 -2.00
CA PHE A 333 -6.07 5.74 -2.40
C PHE A 333 -5.47 5.84 -3.80
N PHE A 334 -4.38 5.12 -4.09
CA PHE A 334 -3.77 5.16 -5.43
C PHE A 334 -4.69 4.59 -6.51
N ARG A 335 -5.52 3.60 -6.19
CA ARG A 335 -6.55 3.12 -7.11
C ARG A 335 -7.64 4.16 -7.34
N SER A 336 -8.01 4.95 -6.32
CA SER A 336 -8.92 6.08 -6.48
C SER A 336 -8.33 7.13 -7.41
N VAL A 337 -7.06 7.51 -7.21
CA VAL A 337 -6.34 8.45 -8.07
C VAL A 337 -6.30 7.94 -9.51
N LYS A 338 -5.97 6.67 -9.73
CA LYS A 338 -5.92 6.07 -11.07
C LYS A 338 -7.29 6.11 -11.76
N VAL A 339 -8.35 5.70 -11.07
CA VAL A 339 -9.71 5.74 -11.62
C VAL A 339 -10.13 7.18 -11.91
N TYR A 340 -9.83 8.12 -11.03
CA TYR A 340 -10.10 9.53 -11.24
C TYR A 340 -9.40 10.07 -12.49
N GLN A 341 -8.08 9.83 -12.63
CA GLN A 341 -7.31 10.25 -13.79
C GLN A 341 -7.85 9.66 -15.11
N ASP A 342 -8.26 8.41 -15.11
CA ASP A 342 -8.84 7.75 -16.28
C ASP A 342 -10.23 8.30 -16.62
N LEU A 343 -11.04 8.61 -15.61
CA LEU A 343 -12.40 9.11 -15.78
C LEU A 343 -12.42 10.55 -16.32
N VAL A 344 -11.61 11.46 -15.75
CA VAL A 344 -11.63 12.88 -16.15
C VAL A 344 -11.21 13.10 -17.60
N GLN A 345 -10.50 12.16 -18.22
CA GLN A 345 -10.15 12.23 -19.65
C GLN A 345 -11.38 12.11 -20.57
N VAL A 346 -12.43 11.42 -20.12
CA VAL A 346 -13.64 11.17 -20.91
C VAL A 346 -14.90 11.80 -20.31
N LEU A 347 -14.90 12.07 -19.02
CA LEU A 347 -15.96 12.69 -18.25
C LEU A 347 -15.39 13.81 -17.36
N PRO A 348 -15.18 15.02 -17.90
CA PRO A 348 -14.56 16.13 -17.16
C PRO A 348 -15.40 16.64 -15.97
N ASN A 349 -16.64 16.19 -15.85
CA ASN A 349 -17.57 16.50 -14.77
C ASN A 349 -17.52 15.48 -13.59
N VAL A 350 -16.55 14.58 -13.58
CA VAL A 350 -16.23 13.77 -12.39
C VAL A 350 -15.67 14.68 -11.30
N VAL A 351 -16.26 14.59 -10.12
CA VAL A 351 -15.90 15.43 -8.95
C VAL A 351 -14.88 14.71 -8.09
N ASP A 352 -15.13 13.44 -7.80
CA ASP A 352 -14.28 12.65 -6.92
C ASP A 352 -14.45 11.13 -7.14
N VAL A 353 -13.50 10.36 -6.66
CA VAL A 353 -13.52 8.88 -6.66
C VAL A 353 -13.07 8.37 -5.31
N PHE A 354 -13.76 7.37 -4.80
CA PHE A 354 -13.40 6.66 -3.59
C PHE A 354 -13.44 5.15 -3.83
N VAL A 355 -12.29 4.54 -3.91
CA VAL A 355 -12.16 3.08 -3.84
C VAL A 355 -12.18 2.70 -2.36
N ASP A 356 -13.13 1.85 -1.97
CA ASP A 356 -13.35 1.58 -0.55
C ASP A 356 -12.25 0.64 0.01
N PRO A 357 -11.43 1.11 0.97
CA PRO A 357 -10.37 0.30 1.54
C PRO A 357 -10.89 -0.91 2.33
N SER A 358 -12.09 -0.81 2.92
CA SER A 358 -12.71 -1.91 3.67
C SER A 358 -13.24 -3.02 2.76
N ALA A 359 -13.48 -2.70 1.48
CA ALA A 359 -13.96 -3.63 0.45
C ALA A 359 -12.81 -4.23 -0.39
N GLY A 360 -11.77 -4.72 0.26
CA GLY A 360 -10.61 -5.33 -0.41
C GLY A 360 -9.82 -4.33 -1.27
N CYS A 361 -9.83 -3.07 -0.89
CA CYS A 361 -9.11 -1.93 -1.48
C CYS A 361 -9.08 -1.87 -3.02
N GLY A 362 -10.14 -2.33 -3.67
CA GLY A 362 -10.22 -2.34 -5.14
C GLY A 362 -11.49 -2.98 -5.70
N PHE A 363 -12.17 -3.80 -4.91
CA PHE A 363 -13.36 -4.52 -5.40
C PHE A 363 -14.58 -3.60 -5.51
N THR A 364 -14.64 -2.52 -4.73
CA THR A 364 -15.74 -1.55 -4.77
C THR A 364 -15.19 -0.14 -4.97
N ALA A 365 -15.77 0.58 -5.93
CA ALA A 365 -15.47 1.97 -6.21
C ALA A 365 -16.74 2.82 -6.19
N HIS A 366 -16.64 4.01 -5.63
CA HIS A 366 -17.68 5.03 -5.58
C HIS A 366 -17.22 6.24 -6.40
N VAL A 367 -18.06 6.73 -7.31
CA VAL A 367 -17.74 7.84 -8.21
C VAL A 367 -18.77 8.96 -8.01
N SER A 368 -18.30 10.15 -7.72
CA SER A 368 -19.12 11.36 -7.63
C SER A 368 -19.04 12.15 -8.94
N ILE A 369 -20.18 12.50 -9.53
CA ILE A 369 -20.25 13.26 -10.78
C ILE A 369 -21.22 14.46 -10.65
N ASP A 370 -20.93 15.53 -11.38
CA ASP A 370 -21.88 16.63 -11.66
C ASP A 370 -22.61 16.30 -12.98
N LYS A 371 -23.56 15.35 -12.91
CA LYS A 371 -24.24 14.77 -14.08
C LYS A 371 -24.85 15.82 -15.00
N LYS A 372 -24.49 15.78 -16.29
CA LYS A 372 -25.00 16.68 -17.35
C LYS A 372 -25.82 15.93 -18.42
N ARG A 373 -25.59 14.62 -18.58
CA ARG A 373 -26.23 13.78 -19.61
C ARG A 373 -26.64 12.43 -19.02
N VAL A 374 -27.70 11.85 -19.54
CA VAL A 374 -28.33 10.62 -19.03
C VAL A 374 -27.36 9.43 -19.03
N GLY A 375 -26.49 9.28 -20.02
CA GLY A 375 -25.59 8.12 -20.15
C GLY A 375 -24.28 8.20 -19.37
N GLU A 376 -23.97 9.33 -18.73
CA GLU A 376 -22.70 9.53 -18.00
C GLU A 376 -22.47 8.56 -16.86
N PRO A 377 -23.46 8.19 -16.02
CA PRO A 377 -23.24 7.21 -14.96
C PRO A 377 -22.80 5.86 -15.50
N ARG A 378 -23.43 5.35 -16.58
CA ARG A 378 -23.05 4.07 -17.18
C ARG A 378 -21.65 4.11 -17.80
N MET A 379 -21.27 5.22 -18.43
CA MET A 379 -19.90 5.44 -18.92
C MET A 379 -18.88 5.43 -17.76
N ALA A 380 -19.19 6.11 -16.65
CA ALA A 380 -18.36 6.11 -15.46
C ALA A 380 -18.15 4.70 -14.88
N MET A 381 -19.22 3.90 -14.77
CA MET A 381 -19.16 2.50 -14.32
C MET A 381 -18.21 1.67 -15.15
N MET A 382 -18.40 1.68 -16.49
CA MET A 382 -17.58 0.88 -17.41
C MET A 382 -16.12 1.34 -17.42
N ARG A 383 -15.87 2.65 -17.35
CA ARG A 383 -14.51 3.18 -17.35
C ARG A 383 -13.79 2.88 -16.05
N ALA A 384 -14.45 3.00 -14.89
CA ALA A 384 -13.88 2.65 -13.60
C ALA A 384 -13.52 1.15 -13.53
N TYR A 385 -14.37 0.27 -14.05
CA TYR A 385 -14.09 -1.16 -14.17
C TYR A 385 -12.81 -1.42 -14.99
N THR A 386 -12.70 -0.82 -16.17
CA THR A 386 -11.55 -1.02 -17.06
C THR A 386 -10.28 -0.37 -16.54
N ALA A 387 -10.37 0.76 -15.85
CA ALA A 387 -9.23 1.46 -15.25
C ALA A 387 -8.45 0.59 -14.25
N LEU A 388 -9.15 -0.27 -13.52
CA LEU A 388 -8.56 -1.22 -12.56
C LEU A 388 -8.33 -2.62 -13.15
N GLN A 389 -8.39 -2.78 -14.48
CA GLN A 389 -8.04 -4.02 -15.20
C GLN A 389 -8.73 -5.27 -14.62
N GLY A 390 -10.03 -5.16 -14.32
CA GLY A 390 -10.80 -6.25 -13.74
C GLY A 390 -10.59 -6.45 -12.22
N PHE A 391 -9.85 -5.58 -11.53
CA PHE A 391 -9.78 -5.62 -10.07
C PHE A 391 -11.11 -5.14 -9.45
N CYS A 392 -11.72 -4.09 -10.02
CA CYS A 392 -13.00 -3.58 -9.56
C CYS A 392 -14.15 -4.54 -9.89
N LYS A 393 -15.03 -4.80 -8.92
CA LYS A 393 -16.17 -5.72 -9.02
C LYS A 393 -17.50 -4.97 -9.00
N HIS A 394 -17.57 -3.91 -8.21
CA HIS A 394 -18.76 -3.10 -8.03
C HIS A 394 -18.43 -1.62 -8.18
N VAL A 395 -19.23 -0.91 -8.97
CA VAL A 395 -19.09 0.55 -9.13
C VAL A 395 -20.43 1.23 -8.85
N PHE A 396 -20.41 2.16 -7.92
CA PHE A 396 -21.55 3.00 -7.57
C PHE A 396 -21.29 4.42 -8.03
N VAL A 397 -22.26 5.05 -8.67
CA VAL A 397 -22.17 6.42 -9.15
C VAL A 397 -23.20 7.29 -8.44
N TYR A 398 -22.77 8.45 -7.95
CA TYR A 398 -23.58 9.39 -7.16
C TYR A 398 -23.51 10.78 -7.74
N ASP A 399 -24.54 11.59 -7.46
CA ASP A 399 -24.46 13.03 -7.68
C ASP A 399 -23.47 13.68 -6.70
N LYS A 400 -22.98 14.85 -7.06
CA LYS A 400 -21.97 15.62 -6.31
C LYS A 400 -22.37 16.06 -4.90
N ASP A 401 -23.66 16.01 -4.57
CA ASP A 401 -24.20 16.36 -3.25
C ASP A 401 -24.11 15.21 -2.24
N ILE A 402 -23.62 14.04 -2.64
CA ILE A 402 -23.41 12.88 -1.78
C ILE A 402 -21.93 12.78 -1.43
N ASP A 403 -21.63 12.76 -0.13
CA ASP A 403 -20.29 12.39 0.34
C ASP A 403 -20.06 10.89 0.14
N ILE A 404 -19.29 10.55 -0.90
CA ILE A 404 -18.99 9.15 -1.26
C ILE A 404 -18.06 8.45 -0.27
N ARG A 405 -17.46 9.16 0.69
CA ARG A 405 -16.67 8.58 1.79
C ARG A 405 -17.51 8.24 3.01
N ASN A 406 -18.66 8.90 3.15
CA ASN A 406 -19.58 8.65 4.24
C ASN A 406 -20.52 7.48 3.90
N PRO A 407 -20.46 6.34 4.61
CA PRO A 407 -21.33 5.19 4.32
C PRO A 407 -22.81 5.51 4.54
N HIS A 408 -23.17 6.38 5.49
CA HIS A 408 -24.56 6.76 5.72
C HIS A 408 -25.12 7.57 4.54
N GLU A 409 -24.33 8.45 3.94
CA GLU A 409 -24.70 9.21 2.74
C GLU A 409 -24.91 8.27 1.54
N ARG A 410 -24.00 7.31 1.35
CA ARG A 410 -24.08 6.31 0.28
C ARG A 410 -25.33 5.45 0.42
N ASP A 411 -25.60 4.95 1.62
CA ASP A 411 -26.76 4.10 1.90
C ASP A 411 -28.08 4.88 1.73
N TRP A 412 -28.10 6.17 2.17
CA TRP A 412 -29.23 7.04 1.94
C TRP A 412 -29.49 7.24 0.45
N ALA A 413 -28.46 7.51 -0.35
CA ALA A 413 -28.61 7.70 -1.80
C ALA A 413 -29.07 6.41 -2.50
N LEU A 414 -28.53 5.25 -2.11
CA LEU A 414 -28.96 3.96 -2.63
C LEU A 414 -30.46 3.71 -2.34
N ALA A 415 -30.91 4.03 -1.12
CA ALA A 415 -32.31 3.82 -0.73
C ALA A 415 -33.30 4.76 -1.47
N HIS A 416 -32.89 5.99 -1.82
CA HIS A 416 -33.82 7.02 -2.28
C HIS A 416 -33.66 7.41 -3.76
N ARG A 417 -32.55 7.03 -4.42
CA ARG A 417 -32.26 7.43 -5.81
C ARG A 417 -32.17 6.26 -6.80
N PHE A 418 -32.03 5.03 -6.29
CA PHE A 418 -31.83 3.84 -7.10
C PHE A 418 -33.14 3.06 -7.32
N MET A 419 -33.34 2.62 -8.56
CA MET A 419 -34.40 1.67 -8.96
C MET A 419 -33.78 0.55 -9.79
N ALA A 420 -33.86 -0.69 -9.29
CA ALA A 420 -33.10 -1.84 -9.81
C ALA A 420 -33.42 -2.16 -11.28
N ASP A 421 -34.65 -1.95 -11.72
CA ASP A 421 -35.09 -2.22 -13.10
C ASP A 421 -34.50 -1.24 -14.13
N ARG A 422 -34.05 -0.07 -13.68
CA ARG A 422 -33.55 1.01 -14.55
C ARG A 422 -32.07 1.31 -14.34
N ASP A 423 -31.64 1.32 -13.09
CA ASP A 423 -30.39 1.92 -12.66
C ASP A 423 -29.29 0.90 -12.39
N LEU A 424 -29.61 -0.41 -12.52
CA LEU A 424 -28.66 -1.51 -12.39
C LEU A 424 -28.01 -1.83 -13.74
N LEU A 425 -26.70 -2.03 -13.72
CA LEU A 425 -25.91 -2.61 -14.82
C LEU A 425 -25.28 -3.91 -14.36
N VAL A 426 -25.60 -5.00 -15.02
CA VAL A 426 -25.00 -6.32 -14.75
C VAL A 426 -24.30 -6.80 -16.01
N VAL A 427 -23.00 -7.08 -15.90
CA VAL A 427 -22.21 -7.62 -17.01
C VAL A 427 -21.61 -8.95 -16.56
N PRO A 428 -22.13 -10.09 -17.02
CA PRO A 428 -21.60 -11.41 -16.72
C PRO A 428 -20.30 -11.67 -17.49
N ASP A 429 -19.59 -12.70 -17.08
CA ASP A 429 -18.45 -13.28 -17.79
C ASP A 429 -17.31 -12.31 -18.09
N VAL A 430 -17.08 -11.34 -17.18
CA VAL A 430 -15.95 -10.43 -17.27
C VAL A 430 -14.74 -10.96 -16.52
N LEU A 431 -13.55 -10.45 -16.85
CA LEU A 431 -12.29 -10.83 -16.20
C LEU A 431 -12.35 -10.59 -14.69
N GLY A 432 -12.07 -11.64 -13.92
CA GLY A 432 -11.94 -11.59 -12.47
C GLY A 432 -10.49 -11.48 -12.01
N ASN A 433 -10.29 -10.93 -10.80
CA ASN A 433 -8.99 -10.91 -10.15
C ASN A 433 -8.79 -12.20 -9.33
N ILE A 434 -7.59 -12.78 -9.38
CA ILE A 434 -7.23 -14.00 -8.63
C ILE A 434 -7.34 -13.85 -7.10
N LEU A 435 -7.33 -12.61 -6.60
CA LEU A 435 -7.48 -12.30 -5.18
C LEU A 435 -8.95 -12.20 -4.75
N ASP A 436 -9.90 -12.27 -5.69
CA ASP A 436 -11.32 -12.45 -5.38
C ASP A 436 -11.59 -13.94 -5.16
N PRO A 437 -11.94 -14.40 -3.95
CA PRO A 437 -12.19 -15.83 -3.70
C PRO A 437 -13.26 -16.44 -4.59
N LEU A 438 -14.24 -15.65 -5.01
CA LEU A 438 -15.32 -16.10 -5.90
C LEU A 438 -14.89 -16.18 -7.39
N ALA A 439 -13.78 -15.52 -7.76
CA ALA A 439 -13.22 -15.58 -9.10
C ALA A 439 -12.16 -16.68 -9.26
N GLN A 440 -11.75 -17.33 -8.18
CA GLN A 440 -10.76 -18.42 -8.21
C GLN A 440 -11.31 -19.73 -8.83
N GLY A 441 -12.59 -19.81 -9.10
CA GLY A 441 -13.23 -21.03 -9.58
C GLY A 441 -13.36 -22.10 -8.51
N ASP A 442 -13.89 -23.28 -8.90
CA ASP A 442 -13.93 -24.45 -8.03
C ASP A 442 -12.47 -24.86 -7.69
N ALA A 443 -12.15 -24.94 -6.40
CA ALA A 443 -10.83 -25.38 -5.92
C ALA A 443 -10.43 -26.76 -6.52
N GLY A 444 -11.42 -27.61 -6.88
CA GLY A 444 -11.21 -28.86 -7.60
C GLY A 444 -10.76 -28.67 -9.05
N ALA A 445 -11.15 -27.59 -9.73
CA ALA A 445 -10.73 -27.30 -11.10
C ALA A 445 -9.33 -26.72 -11.15
N THR A 446 -8.95 -25.88 -10.19
CA THR A 446 -7.58 -25.36 -10.07
C THR A 446 -6.58 -26.43 -9.65
N ALA A 447 -6.96 -27.36 -8.79
CA ALA A 447 -6.14 -28.52 -8.42
C ALA A 447 -5.90 -29.48 -9.61
N LYS A 448 -6.90 -29.68 -10.48
CA LYS A 448 -6.77 -30.50 -11.69
C LYS A 448 -5.89 -29.89 -12.78
N LEU A 449 -5.69 -28.56 -12.75
CA LEU A 449 -4.84 -27.86 -13.73
C LEU A 449 -3.37 -27.76 -13.29
N GLY A 450 -2.97 -28.36 -12.18
CA GLY A 450 -1.60 -28.33 -11.69
C GLY A 450 -1.15 -26.93 -11.22
N VAL A 451 -2.08 -26.04 -10.92
CA VAL A 451 -1.84 -24.62 -10.64
C VAL A 451 -1.37 -24.36 -9.19
N HIS A 452 -0.94 -25.39 -8.47
CA HIS A 452 -0.35 -25.21 -7.14
C HIS A 452 1.01 -24.50 -7.13
N ASP A 453 1.66 -24.37 -8.29
CA ASP A 453 2.94 -23.68 -8.42
C ASP A 453 2.80 -22.13 -8.43
N GLY A 454 1.59 -21.65 -8.48
CA GLY A 454 1.29 -20.23 -8.25
C GLY A 454 1.70 -19.25 -9.35
N HIS A 455 2.24 -19.72 -10.47
CA HIS A 455 2.98 -18.83 -11.35
C HIS A 455 2.37 -18.56 -12.74
N ASN A 456 1.54 -19.42 -13.32
CA ASN A 456 1.18 -19.28 -14.73
C ASN A 456 -0.27 -19.45 -15.13
N ALA A 457 -1.13 -19.80 -14.24
CA ALA A 457 -2.53 -19.75 -14.57
C ALA A 457 -3.12 -18.57 -13.80
N ILE A 458 -3.26 -17.42 -14.47
CA ILE A 458 -4.44 -16.62 -14.17
C ILE A 458 -5.56 -17.63 -14.27
N PRO A 459 -6.19 -18.07 -13.16
CA PRO A 459 -7.39 -18.88 -13.29
C PRO A 459 -8.25 -18.11 -14.28
N LYS A 460 -8.81 -18.75 -15.28
CA LYS A 460 -9.79 -18.10 -16.14
C LYS A 460 -11.04 -17.84 -15.30
N GLY A 461 -10.86 -17.16 -14.15
CA GLY A 461 -11.93 -16.73 -13.29
C GLY A 461 -12.67 -15.64 -14.01
N VAL A 462 -13.83 -15.96 -14.49
CA VAL A 462 -14.82 -14.98 -14.89
C VAL A 462 -15.65 -14.63 -13.68
N ARG A 463 -16.09 -13.41 -13.61
CA ARG A 463 -17.04 -12.95 -12.60
C ARG A 463 -18.08 -12.03 -13.21
N THR A 464 -19.08 -11.67 -12.46
CA THR A 464 -20.06 -10.66 -12.85
C THR A 464 -19.63 -9.29 -12.32
N PHE A 465 -19.58 -8.30 -13.20
CA PHE A 465 -19.43 -6.89 -12.83
C PHE A 465 -20.82 -6.29 -12.55
N MET A 466 -20.92 -5.47 -11.51
CA MET A 466 -22.13 -4.74 -11.16
C MET A 466 -21.85 -3.24 -11.11
N GLY A 467 -22.68 -2.46 -11.83
CA GLY A 467 -22.72 -1.00 -11.73
C GLY A 467 -24.09 -0.53 -11.21
N VAL A 468 -24.08 0.45 -10.32
CA VAL A 468 -25.29 1.00 -9.68
C VAL A 468 -25.33 2.51 -9.87
N ASP A 469 -26.38 3.03 -10.52
CA ASP A 469 -26.61 4.46 -10.70
C ASP A 469 -27.47 4.98 -9.55
N CYS A 470 -26.86 5.68 -8.62
CA CYS A 470 -27.52 6.38 -7.51
C CYS A 470 -27.66 7.88 -7.78
N THR A 471 -27.70 8.28 -9.05
CA THR A 471 -27.94 9.70 -9.43
C THR A 471 -29.40 9.97 -9.72
N LEU A 472 -29.83 11.19 -9.48
CA LEU A 472 -31.18 11.63 -9.85
C LEU A 472 -31.33 11.71 -11.37
N PRO A 473 -32.50 11.35 -11.95
CA PRO A 473 -32.82 11.65 -13.33
C PRO A 473 -32.72 13.13 -13.60
N LEU A 474 -32.15 13.55 -14.75
CA LEU A 474 -32.04 14.95 -15.13
C LEU A 474 -33.42 15.61 -15.21
N GLY A 475 -33.54 16.75 -14.55
CA GLY A 475 -34.79 17.53 -14.52
C GLY A 475 -35.85 17.00 -13.54
N LEU A 476 -35.61 15.86 -12.87
CA LEU A 476 -36.50 15.39 -11.82
C LEU A 476 -36.34 16.28 -10.58
N LYS A 477 -37.42 16.87 -10.14
CA LYS A 477 -37.52 17.56 -8.85
C LYS A 477 -38.07 16.56 -7.83
N ILE A 478 -37.27 16.22 -6.83
CA ILE A 478 -37.69 15.42 -5.66
C ILE A 478 -37.95 16.39 -4.49
N MET A 479 -38.48 15.87 -3.40
CA MET A 479 -38.59 16.60 -2.14
C MET A 479 -37.23 17.12 -1.68
N GLU A 480 -37.22 18.29 -1.06
CA GLU A 480 -36.00 18.85 -0.50
C GLU A 480 -35.46 17.96 0.60
N ARG A 481 -34.15 17.73 0.57
CA ARG A 481 -33.42 16.95 1.59
C ARG A 481 -33.27 17.82 2.84
N VAL A 482 -33.57 17.22 4.00
CA VAL A 482 -33.29 17.88 5.28
C VAL A 482 -31.79 17.83 5.54
N LEU A 483 -31.16 18.97 5.51
CA LEU A 483 -29.75 19.17 5.81
C LEU A 483 -29.60 20.20 6.93
N PRO A 484 -28.57 20.12 7.77
CA PRO A 484 -28.21 21.18 8.70
C PRO A 484 -27.94 22.48 7.92
N ASP A 485 -28.17 23.60 8.59
CA ASP A 485 -27.73 24.91 8.07
C ASP A 485 -26.18 24.91 8.03
N PRO A 486 -25.55 25.21 6.86
CA PRO A 486 -24.11 25.14 6.72
C PRO A 486 -23.32 26.04 7.70
N GLU A 487 -23.88 27.22 8.06
CA GLU A 487 -23.23 28.12 9.02
C GLU A 487 -23.34 27.57 10.45
N VAL A 488 -24.42 26.88 10.77
CA VAL A 488 -24.59 26.21 12.06
C VAL A 488 -23.66 24.99 12.14
N GLU A 489 -23.61 24.20 11.08
CA GLU A 489 -22.73 23.02 11.01
C GLU A 489 -21.26 23.41 11.19
N ALA A 490 -20.77 24.42 10.48
CA ALA A 490 -19.40 24.92 10.63
C ALA A 490 -19.10 25.40 12.07
N ARG A 491 -20.06 26.01 12.76
CA ARG A 491 -19.90 26.39 14.16
C ARG A 491 -19.86 25.18 15.10
N VAL A 492 -20.70 24.18 14.83
CA VAL A 492 -20.73 22.93 15.61
C VAL A 492 -19.41 22.18 15.42
N ASP A 493 -18.89 22.09 14.19
CA ASP A 493 -17.60 21.45 13.91
C ASP A 493 -16.44 22.09 14.69
N ALA A 494 -16.44 23.42 14.77
CA ALA A 494 -15.44 24.15 15.55
C ALA A 494 -15.55 23.91 17.07
N LEU A 495 -16.75 23.57 17.57
CA LEU A 495 -17.00 23.27 18.98
C LEU A 495 -16.84 21.77 19.30
N TRP A 496 -16.97 20.91 18.29
CA TRP A 496 -17.04 19.45 18.48
C TRP A 496 -15.90 18.85 19.29
N PRO A 497 -14.60 19.24 19.05
CA PRO A 497 -13.50 18.77 19.88
C PRO A 497 -13.64 19.10 21.37
N GLN A 498 -14.25 20.23 21.69
CA GLN A 498 -14.47 20.63 23.10
C GLN A 498 -15.62 19.81 23.71
N ILE A 499 -16.62 19.47 22.92
CA ILE A 499 -17.78 18.70 23.36
C ILE A 499 -17.39 17.25 23.66
N VAL A 500 -16.62 16.61 22.76
CA VAL A 500 -16.25 15.19 22.92
C VAL A 500 -15.10 14.95 23.88
N ASN A 501 -14.25 15.97 24.12
CA ASN A 501 -13.13 15.85 25.10
C ASN A 501 -13.50 16.37 26.50
N ALA A 502 -14.72 16.79 26.73
CA ALA A 502 -15.20 17.28 28.03
C ALA A 502 -15.67 16.17 29.00
N GLY A 503 -15.51 14.88 28.64
CA GLY A 503 -15.91 13.72 29.44
C GLY A 503 -14.74 12.96 30.03
#